data_7d2be7321f325d89080da1fbfa3b12ef
#
_entry.id   7d2be7321f325d89080da1fbfa3b12ef
#
_cell.length_a   1.000
_cell.length_b   1.000
_cell.length_c   1.000
_cell.angle_alpha   90.00
_cell.angle_beta   90.00
_cell.angle_gamma   90.00
#
_symmetry.space_group_name_H-M   'P 1'
#
loop_
_entity.id
_entity.type
_entity.pdbx_description
1 polymer ?
#
loop_
_entity_poly.entity_id
_entity_poly.type
_entity_poly.pdbx_seq_one_letter_code
_entity_poly.pdbx_strand_id
1 'polypeptide(L)'
;IEDLLPVTSYVPDRLKIIANLNPHLHYPVDEELERQLGLGAVALKIHPVHAGAAVNDRALYPAYEICQSSGIPVVVHCGTSSFPGSSNALADPVLLDSVLRDFRRLDVVLAHGGRGWWYDAAAFLALSNEHVWIELSGLPPSRLPQYYAQHSWNRLTRKMIFGTDWPGVPGIARNARAVAALCPDEETARLVLAGNALRVYNLKLPA
;
A
#
# COMPACT_ATOMS: atom_id res chain seq x y z
N ILE A 1 8.35 -15.66 0.74
CA ILE A 1 6.90 -15.93 0.95
C ILE A 1 6.68 -17.29 1.61
N GLU A 2 7.47 -18.30 1.31
CA GLU A 2 7.32 -19.66 1.84
C GLU A 2 7.32 -19.74 3.36
N ASP A 3 8.13 -18.92 4.02
CA ASP A 3 8.20 -18.86 5.49
C ASP A 3 6.90 -18.35 6.14
N LEU A 4 6.04 -17.68 5.37
CA LEU A 4 4.74 -17.17 5.85
C LEU A 4 3.60 -18.19 5.68
N LEU A 5 3.74 -19.17 4.78
CA LEU A 5 2.69 -20.16 4.48
C LEU A 5 2.23 -20.93 5.72
N PRO A 6 3.11 -21.41 6.62
CA PRO A 6 2.68 -22.13 7.81
C PRO A 6 1.79 -21.28 8.73
N VAL A 7 2.09 -19.97 8.84
CA VAL A 7 1.32 -19.05 9.69
C VAL A 7 -0.04 -18.72 9.07
N THR A 8 -0.06 -18.40 7.78
CA THR A 8 -1.30 -18.02 7.09
C THR A 8 -2.23 -19.18 6.85
N SER A 9 -1.71 -20.40 6.65
CA SER A 9 -2.52 -21.62 6.52
C SER A 9 -3.21 -22.01 7.84
N TYR A 10 -2.66 -21.60 8.99
CA TYR A 10 -3.29 -21.83 10.30
C TYR A 10 -4.55 -21.00 10.51
N VAL A 11 -4.62 -19.79 9.93
CA VAL A 11 -5.77 -18.87 10.04
C VAL A 11 -6.09 -18.23 8.68
N PRO A 12 -6.44 -19.03 7.66
CA PRO A 12 -6.51 -18.59 6.25
C PRO A 12 -7.56 -17.51 6.01
N ASP A 13 -8.61 -17.44 6.82
CA ASP A 13 -9.66 -16.44 6.70
C ASP A 13 -9.28 -15.10 7.32
N ARG A 14 -8.22 -15.05 8.13
CA ARG A 14 -7.82 -13.87 8.88
C ARG A 14 -6.51 -13.25 8.42
N LEU A 15 -5.61 -14.03 7.85
CA LEU A 15 -4.32 -13.58 7.38
C LEU A 15 -4.17 -13.86 5.88
N LYS A 16 -3.73 -12.86 5.15
CA LYS A 16 -3.39 -12.95 3.74
C LYS A 16 -1.93 -12.58 3.53
N ILE A 17 -1.33 -13.20 2.52
CA ILE A 17 0.06 -12.96 2.15
C ILE A 17 0.09 -11.91 1.03
N ILE A 18 1.10 -11.06 1.06
CA ILE A 18 1.44 -10.16 -0.04
C ILE A 18 2.74 -10.63 -0.67
N ALA A 19 2.78 -10.74 -1.99
CA ALA A 19 3.99 -11.01 -2.75
C ALA A 19 5.00 -9.87 -2.59
N ASN A 20 6.28 -10.17 -2.73
CA ASN A 20 7.34 -9.16 -2.72
C ASN A 20 8.29 -9.38 -3.89
N LEU A 21 8.59 -8.31 -4.62
CA LEU A 21 9.56 -8.33 -5.71
C LEU A 21 10.71 -7.34 -5.48
N ASN A 22 11.89 -7.78 -5.81
CA ASN A 22 13.07 -6.95 -6.01
C ASN A 22 13.66 -7.29 -7.39
N PRO A 23 13.64 -6.36 -8.37
CA PRO A 23 14.05 -6.67 -9.74
C PRO A 23 15.54 -7.01 -9.88
N HIS A 24 16.36 -6.73 -8.87
CA HIS A 24 17.76 -7.16 -8.83
C HIS A 24 17.97 -8.60 -8.36
N LEU A 25 16.95 -9.19 -7.73
CA LEU A 25 17.02 -10.54 -7.15
C LEU A 25 16.08 -11.53 -7.84
N HIS A 26 14.95 -11.04 -8.34
CA HIS A 26 13.87 -11.84 -8.93
C HIS A 26 13.80 -11.53 -10.43
N TYR A 27 14.29 -12.45 -11.24
CA TYR A 27 14.26 -12.32 -12.69
C TYR A 27 14.04 -13.68 -13.36
N PRO A 28 13.08 -13.78 -14.29
CA PRO A 28 12.09 -12.76 -14.69
C PRO A 28 11.09 -12.43 -13.58
N VAL A 29 10.68 -11.16 -13.47
CA VAL A 29 9.80 -10.68 -12.37
C VAL A 29 8.37 -11.20 -12.49
N ASP A 30 7.89 -11.40 -13.71
CA ASP A 30 6.58 -11.95 -14.03
C ASP A 30 6.45 -13.41 -13.56
N GLU A 31 7.42 -14.26 -13.87
CA GLU A 31 7.44 -15.66 -13.42
C GLU A 31 7.45 -15.77 -11.90
N GLU A 32 8.27 -14.94 -11.24
CA GLU A 32 8.33 -14.94 -9.78
C GLU A 32 7.04 -14.40 -9.16
N LEU A 33 6.40 -13.38 -9.76
CA LEU A 33 5.11 -12.90 -9.30
C LEU A 33 4.04 -13.99 -9.44
N GLU A 34 3.93 -14.62 -10.60
CA GLU A 34 2.96 -15.70 -10.84
C GLU A 34 3.15 -16.85 -9.85
N ARG A 35 4.39 -17.22 -9.57
CA ARG A 35 4.72 -18.23 -8.55
C ARG A 35 4.19 -17.82 -7.16
N GLN A 36 4.41 -16.59 -6.74
CA GLN A 36 3.95 -16.11 -5.44
C GLN A 36 2.42 -15.96 -5.37
N LEU A 37 1.77 -15.56 -6.46
CA LEU A 37 0.30 -15.55 -6.57
C LEU A 37 -0.28 -16.96 -6.50
N GLY A 38 0.37 -17.94 -7.14
CA GLY A 38 0.01 -19.36 -7.03
C GLY A 38 0.11 -19.91 -5.60
N LEU A 39 0.93 -19.30 -4.74
CA LEU A 39 1.01 -19.59 -3.30
C LEU A 39 -0.04 -18.84 -2.46
N GLY A 40 -0.92 -18.08 -3.08
CA GLY A 40 -2.03 -17.42 -2.42
C GLY A 40 -1.78 -15.95 -2.03
N ALA A 41 -0.78 -15.30 -2.61
CA ALA A 41 -0.58 -13.85 -2.42
C ALA A 41 -1.75 -13.07 -3.05
N VAL A 42 -2.22 -12.02 -2.35
CA VAL A 42 -3.38 -11.20 -2.75
C VAL A 42 -3.01 -9.80 -3.23
N ALA A 43 -1.75 -9.44 -3.16
CA ALA A 43 -1.20 -8.16 -3.60
C ALA A 43 0.29 -8.31 -3.91
N LEU A 44 0.86 -7.30 -4.58
CA LEU A 44 2.30 -7.17 -4.77
C LEU A 44 2.86 -6.03 -3.92
N LYS A 45 3.88 -6.26 -3.11
CA LYS A 45 4.65 -5.23 -2.42
C LYS A 45 5.91 -4.88 -3.19
N ILE A 46 6.13 -3.59 -3.43
CA ILE A 46 7.38 -3.01 -3.91
C ILE A 46 7.95 -2.11 -2.83
N HIS A 47 9.23 -2.26 -2.52
CA HIS A 47 9.95 -1.42 -1.56
C HIS A 47 11.13 -0.71 -2.24
N PRO A 48 10.91 0.41 -2.97
CA PRO A 48 11.92 1.05 -3.80
C PRO A 48 13.20 1.40 -3.05
N VAL A 49 13.04 1.92 -1.84
CA VAL A 49 14.15 2.42 -1.00
C VAL A 49 15.15 1.32 -0.64
N HIS A 50 14.64 0.14 -0.26
CA HIS A 50 15.49 -1.00 0.14
C HIS A 50 15.93 -1.84 -1.06
N ALA A 51 15.11 -1.91 -2.09
CA ALA A 51 15.48 -2.62 -3.32
C ALA A 51 16.52 -1.86 -4.14
N GLY A 52 16.65 -0.55 -3.93
CA GLY A 52 17.53 0.28 -4.77
C GLY A 52 17.01 0.43 -6.20
N ALA A 53 15.72 0.19 -6.43
CA ALA A 53 15.06 0.26 -7.74
C ALA A 53 13.85 1.20 -7.67
N ALA A 54 13.75 2.12 -8.62
CA ALA A 54 12.61 3.04 -8.69
C ALA A 54 11.32 2.28 -9.00
N VAL A 55 10.17 2.79 -8.50
CA VAL A 55 8.86 2.18 -8.76
C VAL A 55 8.50 2.18 -10.26
N ASN A 56 9.04 3.10 -11.03
CA ASN A 56 8.88 3.17 -12.48
C ASN A 56 9.99 2.50 -13.27
N ASP A 57 10.80 1.66 -12.64
CA ASP A 57 11.77 0.83 -13.37
C ASP A 57 11.04 -0.10 -14.34
N ARG A 58 11.49 -0.09 -15.60
CA ARG A 58 10.89 -0.90 -16.67
C ARG A 58 10.95 -2.41 -16.40
N ALA A 59 11.92 -2.86 -15.61
CA ALA A 59 12.00 -4.25 -15.18
C ALA A 59 10.78 -4.70 -14.36
N LEU A 60 10.04 -3.77 -13.72
CA LEU A 60 8.83 -4.07 -12.94
C LEU A 60 7.54 -4.09 -13.79
N TYR A 61 7.57 -3.57 -15.03
CA TYR A 61 6.37 -3.42 -15.85
C TYR A 61 5.66 -4.74 -16.18
N PRO A 62 6.35 -5.86 -16.45
CA PRO A 62 5.67 -7.14 -16.62
C PRO A 62 4.84 -7.55 -15.40
N ALA A 63 5.35 -7.29 -14.19
CA ALA A 63 4.60 -7.55 -12.96
C ALA A 63 3.39 -6.61 -12.80
N TYR A 64 3.48 -5.35 -13.21
CA TYR A 64 2.35 -4.41 -13.17
C TYR A 64 1.24 -4.80 -14.16
N GLU A 65 1.60 -5.33 -15.34
CA GLU A 65 0.62 -5.85 -16.29
C GLU A 65 -0.15 -7.03 -15.71
N ILE A 66 0.52 -7.96 -15.04
CA ILE A 66 -0.14 -9.08 -14.34
C ILE A 66 -1.07 -8.53 -13.24
N CYS A 67 -0.59 -7.60 -12.42
CA CYS A 67 -1.39 -7.00 -11.35
C CYS A 67 -2.65 -6.31 -11.91
N GLN A 68 -2.50 -5.49 -12.95
CA GLN A 68 -3.63 -4.79 -13.57
C GLN A 68 -4.65 -5.75 -14.20
N SER A 69 -4.18 -6.73 -14.96
CA SER A 69 -5.05 -7.68 -15.67
C SER A 69 -5.80 -8.62 -14.70
N SER A 70 -5.18 -8.94 -13.57
CA SER A 70 -5.75 -9.83 -12.54
C SER A 70 -6.50 -9.09 -11.42
N GLY A 71 -6.56 -7.75 -11.46
CA GLY A 71 -7.19 -6.94 -10.41
C GLY A 71 -6.49 -7.06 -9.05
N ILE A 72 -5.15 -7.20 -9.06
CA ILE A 72 -4.31 -7.34 -7.87
C ILE A 72 -3.63 -6.00 -7.60
N PRO A 73 -3.75 -5.41 -6.39
CA PRO A 73 -3.15 -4.11 -6.12
C PRO A 73 -1.63 -4.21 -5.93
N VAL A 74 -0.96 -3.10 -6.24
CA VAL A 74 0.47 -2.90 -5.94
C VAL A 74 0.60 -2.00 -4.72
N VAL A 75 1.20 -2.51 -3.66
CA VAL A 75 1.51 -1.77 -2.43
C VAL A 75 2.92 -1.22 -2.54
N VAL A 76 3.06 0.07 -2.67
CA VAL A 76 4.35 0.75 -2.82
C VAL A 76 4.76 1.39 -1.49
N HIS A 77 5.97 1.11 -1.01
CA HIS A 77 6.51 1.88 0.11
C HIS A 77 6.67 3.34 -0.31
N CYS A 78 5.93 4.22 0.34
CA CYS A 78 5.89 5.65 0.06
C CYS A 78 6.20 6.42 1.35
N GLY A 79 7.46 6.55 1.67
CA GLY A 79 7.92 7.21 2.89
C GLY A 79 9.43 7.11 3.08
N THR A 80 9.96 8.00 3.92
CA THR A 80 11.38 7.96 4.27
C THR A 80 11.71 6.71 5.09
N SER A 81 12.90 6.17 4.88
CA SER A 81 13.51 5.10 5.66
C SER A 81 14.82 5.58 6.27
N SER A 82 15.08 5.18 7.51
CA SER A 82 16.33 5.48 8.22
C SER A 82 17.30 4.31 8.25
N PHE A 83 16.99 3.20 7.59
CA PHE A 83 17.89 2.05 7.53
C PHE A 83 19.18 2.40 6.73
N PRO A 84 20.34 1.90 7.18
CA PRO A 84 21.58 2.09 6.44
C PRO A 84 21.47 1.63 4.99
N GLY A 85 22.01 2.42 4.07
CA GLY A 85 21.94 2.12 2.62
C GLY A 85 20.63 2.52 1.93
N SER A 86 19.65 3.07 2.64
CA SER A 86 18.39 3.54 2.07
C SER A 86 18.59 4.72 1.11
N SER A 87 18.03 4.63 -0.09
CA SER A 87 17.95 5.75 -1.04
C SER A 87 16.55 6.36 -1.01
N ASN A 88 16.32 7.33 -0.14
CA ASN A 88 14.97 7.90 0.07
C ASN A 88 14.38 8.56 -1.18
N ALA A 89 15.17 9.08 -2.09
CA ALA A 89 14.67 9.63 -3.36
C ALA A 89 13.83 8.62 -4.17
N LEU A 90 14.07 7.32 -4.00
CA LEU A 90 13.30 6.28 -4.67
C LEU A 90 11.88 6.07 -4.11
N ALA A 91 11.57 6.64 -2.93
CA ALA A 91 10.23 6.60 -2.34
C ALA A 91 9.35 7.79 -2.74
N ASP A 92 9.84 8.68 -3.62
CA ASP A 92 9.08 9.83 -4.10
C ASP A 92 7.87 9.35 -4.93
N PRO A 93 6.63 9.63 -4.50
CA PRO A 93 5.43 9.20 -5.21
C PRO A 93 5.30 9.83 -6.62
N VAL A 94 6.01 10.91 -6.92
CA VAL A 94 6.05 11.50 -8.28
C VAL A 94 6.57 10.50 -9.30
N LEU A 95 7.40 9.55 -8.92
CA LEU A 95 7.86 8.47 -9.80
C LEU A 95 6.73 7.54 -10.27
N LEU A 96 5.59 7.53 -9.59
CA LEU A 96 4.39 6.79 -10.01
C LEU A 96 3.65 7.41 -11.19
N ASP A 97 3.90 8.67 -11.52
CA ASP A 97 3.18 9.36 -12.61
C ASP A 97 3.25 8.57 -13.93
N SER A 98 4.42 8.09 -14.30
CA SER A 98 4.58 7.27 -15.51
C SER A 98 3.88 5.90 -15.40
N VAL A 99 3.91 5.27 -14.23
CA VAL A 99 3.23 3.98 -13.99
C VAL A 99 1.72 4.15 -14.10
N LEU A 100 1.16 5.17 -13.45
CA LEU A 100 -0.29 5.46 -13.48
C LEU A 100 -0.79 5.86 -14.88
N ARG A 101 0.06 6.51 -15.67
CA ARG A 101 -0.25 6.81 -17.08
C ARG A 101 -0.30 5.55 -17.94
N ASP A 102 0.67 4.64 -17.74
CA ASP A 102 0.83 3.44 -18.56
C ASP A 102 -0.13 2.30 -18.09
N PHE A 103 -0.49 2.26 -16.80
CA PHE A 103 -1.36 1.25 -16.18
C PHE A 103 -2.59 1.90 -15.51
N ARG A 104 -3.53 2.39 -16.31
CA ARG A 104 -4.66 3.23 -15.84
C ARG A 104 -5.66 2.55 -14.91
N ARG A 105 -5.70 1.22 -14.87
CA ARG A 105 -6.61 0.44 -14.02
C ARG A 105 -5.89 -0.27 -12.87
N LEU A 106 -4.59 -0.01 -12.71
CA LEU A 106 -3.80 -0.60 -11.64
C LEU A 106 -4.12 0.09 -10.32
N ASP A 107 -4.66 -0.66 -9.35
CA ASP A 107 -4.79 -0.15 -7.99
C ASP A 107 -3.42 -0.06 -7.33
N VAL A 108 -3.07 1.14 -6.87
CA VAL A 108 -1.81 1.45 -6.19
C VAL A 108 -2.08 1.92 -4.78
N VAL A 109 -1.49 1.26 -3.80
CA VAL A 109 -1.60 1.58 -2.38
C VAL A 109 -0.30 2.19 -1.90
N LEU A 110 -0.33 3.47 -1.51
CA LEU A 110 0.81 4.21 -1.00
C LEU A 110 0.99 3.90 0.49
N ALA A 111 1.79 2.88 0.80
CA ALA A 111 2.09 2.52 2.18
C ALA A 111 2.83 3.66 2.88
N HIS A 112 2.36 4.00 4.08
CA HIS A 112 2.83 5.13 4.90
C HIS A 112 2.49 6.52 4.34
N GLY A 113 1.69 6.62 3.29
CA GLY A 113 1.06 7.84 2.81
C GLY A 113 1.96 9.04 2.55
N GLY A 114 3.18 8.83 2.07
CA GLY A 114 4.15 9.91 1.84
C GLY A 114 4.94 10.31 3.08
N ARG A 115 5.01 9.44 4.10
CA ARG A 115 5.67 9.72 5.39
C ARG A 115 7.02 10.41 5.24
N GLY A 116 7.18 11.51 5.98
CA GLY A 116 8.38 12.32 6.05
C GLY A 116 8.37 13.49 5.07
N TRP A 117 8.48 13.25 3.76
CA TRP A 117 8.72 14.34 2.81
C TRP A 117 7.60 14.56 1.78
N TRP A 118 6.66 13.62 1.60
CA TRP A 118 5.79 13.60 0.42
C TRP A 118 4.29 13.49 0.73
N TYR A 119 3.83 13.94 1.90
CA TYR A 119 2.41 13.90 2.25
C TYR A 119 1.51 14.57 1.21
N ASP A 120 1.93 15.75 0.72
CA ASP A 120 1.16 16.51 -0.27
C ASP A 120 1.15 15.81 -1.63
N ALA A 121 2.28 15.28 -2.09
CA ALA A 121 2.34 14.54 -3.35
C ALA A 121 1.51 13.25 -3.30
N ALA A 122 1.57 12.50 -2.20
CA ALA A 122 0.75 11.30 -1.99
C ALA A 122 -0.75 11.64 -1.98
N ALA A 123 -1.14 12.71 -1.27
CA ALA A 123 -2.52 13.17 -1.23
C ALA A 123 -3.03 13.63 -2.60
N PHE A 124 -2.20 14.38 -3.34
CA PHE A 124 -2.53 14.79 -4.69
C PHE A 124 -2.79 13.59 -5.61
N LEU A 125 -1.90 12.60 -5.62
CA LEU A 125 -2.06 11.39 -6.42
C LEU A 125 -3.34 10.64 -6.06
N ALA A 126 -3.62 10.47 -4.78
CA ALA A 126 -4.82 9.78 -4.32
C ALA A 126 -6.11 10.51 -4.68
N LEU A 127 -6.12 11.84 -4.67
CA LEU A 127 -7.28 12.66 -4.99
C LEU A 127 -7.50 12.84 -6.49
N SER A 128 -6.45 12.75 -7.30
CA SER A 128 -6.49 12.93 -8.75
C SER A 128 -6.63 11.61 -9.54
N ASN A 129 -6.41 10.45 -8.89
CA ASN A 129 -6.51 9.14 -9.53
C ASN A 129 -7.49 8.23 -8.78
N GLU A 130 -8.41 7.63 -9.51
CA GLU A 130 -9.41 6.72 -8.94
C GLU A 130 -8.77 5.48 -8.29
N HIS A 131 -7.69 4.97 -8.86
CA HIS A 131 -7.00 3.75 -8.45
C HIS A 131 -5.81 3.97 -7.50
N VAL A 132 -5.65 5.17 -6.92
CA VAL A 132 -4.59 5.43 -5.94
C VAL A 132 -5.17 5.57 -4.54
N TRP A 133 -4.54 4.91 -3.57
CA TRP A 133 -5.00 4.81 -2.18
C TRP A 133 -3.87 5.16 -1.22
N ILE A 134 -4.20 5.77 -0.08
CA ILE A 134 -3.27 6.07 1.01
C ILE A 134 -3.43 5.01 2.11
N GLU A 135 -2.37 4.32 2.46
CA GLU A 135 -2.37 3.39 3.57
C GLU A 135 -1.65 4.03 4.77
N LEU A 136 -2.26 3.92 5.97
CA LEU A 136 -1.94 4.73 7.15
C LEU A 136 -0.90 4.11 8.09
N SER A 137 -0.30 2.97 7.73
CA SER A 137 0.68 2.30 8.60
C SER A 137 1.88 3.19 8.93
N GLY A 138 2.38 3.07 10.14
CA GLY A 138 3.51 3.86 10.60
C GLY A 138 3.24 5.35 10.80
N LEU A 139 1.97 5.81 10.67
CA LEU A 139 1.58 7.20 10.90
C LEU A 139 0.82 7.34 12.23
N PRO A 140 1.24 8.25 13.13
CA PRO A 140 0.48 8.54 14.34
C PRO A 140 -0.90 9.13 14.01
N PRO A 141 -2.02 8.51 14.45
CA PRO A 141 -3.35 9.00 14.12
C PRO A 141 -3.58 10.48 14.48
N SER A 142 -3.08 10.92 15.63
CA SER A 142 -3.21 12.31 16.08
C SER A 142 -2.57 13.36 15.16
N ARG A 143 -1.68 12.93 14.26
CA ARG A 143 -0.98 13.82 13.33
C ARG A 143 -1.58 13.83 11.91
N LEU A 144 -2.46 12.89 11.59
CA LEU A 144 -3.00 12.74 10.24
C LEU A 144 -3.62 14.02 9.67
N PRO A 145 -4.48 14.76 10.40
CA PRO A 145 -5.04 16.01 9.88
C PRO A 145 -3.97 17.06 9.58
N GLN A 146 -2.88 17.09 10.35
CA GLN A 146 -1.79 18.03 10.15
C GLN A 146 -0.94 17.66 8.93
N TYR A 147 -0.67 16.36 8.72
CA TYR A 147 0.13 15.88 7.58
C TYR A 147 -0.52 16.20 6.23
N TYR A 148 -1.85 16.24 6.20
CA TYR A 148 -2.63 16.46 4.98
C TYR A 148 -3.43 17.78 5.03
N ALA A 149 -2.98 18.76 5.81
CA ALA A 149 -3.72 20.02 6.06
C ALA A 149 -4.00 20.85 4.79
N GLN A 150 -3.22 20.67 3.73
CA GLN A 150 -3.40 21.38 2.46
C GLN A 150 -4.51 20.78 1.57
N HIS A 151 -5.08 19.63 1.98
CA HIS A 151 -6.04 18.87 1.19
C HIS A 151 -7.40 18.77 1.87
N SER A 152 -8.45 18.53 1.08
CA SER A 152 -9.79 18.28 1.61
C SER A 152 -9.81 16.97 2.42
N TRP A 153 -9.87 17.09 3.74
CA TRP A 153 -9.89 15.94 4.65
C TRP A 153 -11.03 14.98 4.34
N ASN A 154 -12.25 15.49 4.14
CA ASN A 154 -13.44 14.67 3.84
C ASN A 154 -13.32 13.87 2.52
N ARG A 155 -12.60 14.40 1.54
CA ARG A 155 -12.35 13.66 0.30
C ARG A 155 -11.22 12.66 0.48
N LEU A 156 -10.17 13.05 1.19
CA LEU A 156 -8.98 12.23 1.34
C LEU A 156 -9.23 11.01 2.24
N THR A 157 -10.01 11.15 3.31
CA THR A 157 -10.36 10.02 4.18
C THR A 157 -11.06 8.89 3.43
N ARG A 158 -11.88 9.21 2.43
CA ARG A 158 -12.51 8.17 1.56
C ARG A 158 -11.51 7.39 0.71
N LYS A 159 -10.27 7.85 0.60
CA LYS A 159 -9.15 7.22 -0.13
C LYS A 159 -8.14 6.57 0.82
N MET A 160 -8.42 6.51 2.11
CA MET A 160 -7.52 5.94 3.11
C MET A 160 -7.83 4.48 3.41
N ILE A 161 -6.78 3.73 3.71
CA ILE A 161 -6.81 2.34 4.18
C ILE A 161 -6.08 2.28 5.52
N PHE A 162 -6.72 1.72 6.54
CA PHE A 162 -6.11 1.54 7.84
C PHE A 162 -5.02 0.47 7.81
N GLY A 163 -3.88 0.77 8.41
CA GLY A 163 -2.78 -0.13 8.68
C GLY A 163 -2.00 0.33 9.91
N THR A 164 -1.13 -0.49 10.45
CA THR A 164 -0.37 -0.19 11.67
C THR A 164 1.13 -0.26 11.53
N ASP A 165 1.66 -1.05 10.60
CA ASP A 165 3.09 -1.39 10.54
C ASP A 165 3.54 -2.21 11.78
N TRP A 166 2.63 -3.05 12.29
CA TRP A 166 2.95 -3.96 13.40
C TRP A 166 4.05 -4.96 13.00
N PRO A 167 5.00 -5.29 13.87
CA PRO A 167 5.12 -4.97 15.31
C PRO A 167 5.78 -3.61 15.61
N GLY A 168 6.28 -2.88 14.62
CA GLY A 168 6.98 -1.60 14.82
C GLY A 168 6.10 -0.54 15.48
N VAL A 169 4.80 -0.54 15.20
CA VAL A 169 3.81 0.35 15.83
C VAL A 169 2.83 -0.46 16.68
N PRO A 170 2.89 -0.36 18.02
CA PRO A 170 2.00 -1.11 18.90
C PRO A 170 0.61 -0.50 19.00
N GLY A 171 -0.35 -1.31 19.48
CA GLY A 171 -1.69 -0.83 19.84
C GLY A 171 -2.67 -0.76 18.69
N ILE A 172 -2.79 -1.84 17.91
CA ILE A 172 -3.70 -1.95 16.74
C ILE A 172 -5.10 -1.41 17.05
N ALA A 173 -5.77 -1.94 18.08
CA ALA A 173 -7.14 -1.54 18.42
C ALA A 173 -7.25 -0.07 18.87
N ARG A 174 -6.24 0.46 19.58
CA ARG A 174 -6.20 1.87 19.96
C ARG A 174 -6.07 2.76 18.74
N ASN A 175 -5.17 2.42 17.81
CA ASN A 175 -4.95 3.20 16.59
C ASN A 175 -6.19 3.15 15.68
N ALA A 176 -6.86 1.99 15.57
CA ALA A 176 -8.11 1.87 14.82
C ALA A 176 -9.20 2.82 15.36
N ARG A 177 -9.41 2.83 16.69
CA ARG A 177 -10.35 3.75 17.32
C ARG A 177 -9.98 5.22 17.11
N ALA A 178 -8.69 5.54 17.21
CA ALA A 178 -8.21 6.91 16.99
C ALA A 178 -8.41 7.38 15.54
N VAL A 179 -8.17 6.50 14.56
CA VAL A 179 -8.44 6.81 13.14
C VAL A 179 -9.93 6.96 12.89
N ALA A 180 -10.78 6.07 13.43
CA ALA A 180 -12.24 6.18 13.31
C ALA A 180 -12.77 7.53 13.83
N ALA A 181 -12.24 7.99 14.97
CA ALA A 181 -12.65 9.27 15.57
C ALA A 181 -12.26 10.51 14.74
N LEU A 182 -11.34 10.37 13.78
CA LEU A 182 -10.94 11.45 12.86
C LEU A 182 -11.79 11.48 11.58
N CYS A 183 -12.57 10.44 11.32
CA CYS A 183 -13.41 10.38 10.13
C CYS A 183 -14.62 11.31 10.27
N PRO A 184 -15.08 11.93 9.17
CA PRO A 184 -16.20 12.88 9.22
C PRO A 184 -17.52 12.25 9.61
N ASP A 185 -17.70 10.96 9.35
CA ASP A 185 -18.91 10.19 9.63
C ASP A 185 -18.58 8.69 9.83
N GLU A 186 -19.58 7.95 10.32
CA GLU A 186 -19.43 6.52 10.60
C GLU A 186 -19.25 5.67 9.34
N GLU A 187 -19.86 6.08 8.23
CA GLU A 187 -19.69 5.41 6.94
C GLU A 187 -18.24 5.50 6.49
N THR A 188 -17.66 6.70 6.53
CA THR A 188 -16.24 6.92 6.20
C THR A 188 -15.32 6.13 7.13
N ALA A 189 -15.62 6.08 8.43
CA ALA A 189 -14.84 5.27 9.38
C ALA A 189 -14.84 3.78 9.00
N ARG A 190 -16.00 3.21 8.62
CA ARG A 190 -16.10 1.83 8.14
C ARG A 190 -15.30 1.59 6.85
N LEU A 191 -15.33 2.55 5.91
CA LEU A 191 -14.53 2.48 4.69
C LEU A 191 -13.04 2.45 5.00
N VAL A 192 -12.55 3.37 5.82
CA VAL A 192 -11.14 3.47 6.18
C VAL A 192 -10.65 2.23 6.92
N LEU A 193 -11.43 1.74 7.89
CA LEU A 193 -11.02 0.62 8.75
C LEU A 193 -11.04 -0.74 8.05
N ALA A 194 -11.91 -0.93 7.07
CA ALA A 194 -12.06 -2.22 6.40
C ALA A 194 -12.54 -2.12 4.93
N GLY A 195 -13.55 -1.32 4.64
CA GLY A 195 -14.24 -1.34 3.35
C GLY A 195 -13.33 -1.09 2.16
N ASN A 196 -12.44 -0.10 2.24
CA ASN A 196 -11.49 0.19 1.19
C ASN A 196 -10.49 -0.95 0.99
N ALA A 197 -9.99 -1.55 2.07
CA ALA A 197 -9.10 -2.71 1.98
C ALA A 197 -9.81 -3.91 1.31
N LEU A 198 -11.02 -4.23 1.74
CA LEU A 198 -11.81 -5.32 1.15
C LEU A 198 -12.01 -5.12 -0.35
N ARG A 199 -12.32 -3.89 -0.77
CA ARG A 199 -12.49 -3.53 -2.18
C ARG A 199 -11.18 -3.65 -2.95
N VAL A 200 -10.12 -2.99 -2.48
CA VAL A 200 -8.84 -2.87 -3.21
C VAL A 200 -8.11 -4.20 -3.31
N TYR A 201 -8.13 -5.00 -2.26
CA TYR A 201 -7.50 -6.33 -2.24
C TYR A 201 -8.45 -7.46 -2.69
N ASN A 202 -9.65 -7.12 -3.17
CA ASN A 202 -10.68 -8.08 -3.60
C ASN A 202 -10.94 -9.18 -2.54
N LEU A 203 -11.05 -8.78 -1.27
CA LEU A 203 -11.23 -9.69 -0.14
C LEU A 203 -12.69 -9.74 0.29
N LYS A 204 -13.08 -10.90 0.84
CA LYS A 204 -14.39 -11.09 1.50
C LYS A 204 -14.16 -11.28 3.00
N LEU A 205 -15.07 -10.73 3.80
CA LEU A 205 -15.09 -11.03 5.23
C LEU A 205 -15.48 -12.52 5.40
N PRO A 206 -14.85 -13.20 6.38
CA PRO A 206 -15.31 -14.52 6.78
C PRO A 206 -16.77 -14.44 7.23
N ALA A 207 -17.54 -15.48 6.92
CA ALA A 207 -18.93 -15.61 7.33
C ALA A 207 -19.08 -15.73 8.84
#